data_3536c4b158f97c18a973c847bd450b68
#
_entry.id   3536c4b158f97c18a973c847bd450b68
#
_cell.length_a   1.000
_cell.length_b   1.000
_cell.length_c   1.000
_cell.angle_alpha   90.00
_cell.angle_beta   90.00
_cell.angle_gamma   90.00
#
_symmetry.space_group_name_H-M   'P 1'
#
loop_
_entity.id
_entity.type
_entity.pdbx_description
1 polymer ?
#
loop_
_entity_poly.entity_id
_entity_poly.type
_entity_poly.pdbx_seq_one_letter_code
_entity_poly.pdbx_strand_id
1 'polypeptide(L)'
;MSRTTPVAPYPVPHDRTARRLEWPFLPANLRAYIERRCGSPVATATSQTSGFTPGFASVLVCEDGSRHFVKAASVKAQRMFADSYREEARKLAALPTRVPAPRLLWHLDDDWVVLGIEHVAARAPHRPWRAGDLDALLDSLEVVADVLTPAPAGLALDTAEADFAPLLDGWESIHRTRTDLEPAHLAEAEALARRYAEVVGGDTLVHTDVRSDNVLIDADGRALLCDWNWPVRGAAWFDSVAALIGPRGEGIDVEAVITERRLLRDLDAETVDINLALYVGYFLAQCELPVPPTSPHIRDHQRWQGEVCWDWLSERRGWA
;
A
#
# COMPACT_ATOMS: atom_id res chain seq x y z
N MET A 1 -17.30 2.78 -16.95
CA MET A 1 -16.24 1.78 -17.11
C MET A 1 -16.86 0.45 -17.51
N SER A 2 -16.38 -0.17 -18.59
CA SER A 2 -16.76 -1.54 -18.95
C SER A 2 -16.18 -2.54 -17.94
N ARG A 3 -16.72 -3.75 -17.89
CA ARG A 3 -16.19 -4.84 -17.06
C ARG A 3 -15.60 -5.92 -17.95
N THR A 4 -14.41 -6.36 -17.62
CA THR A 4 -13.76 -7.55 -18.19
C THR A 4 -14.05 -8.78 -17.33
N THR A 5 -13.62 -9.94 -17.75
CA THR A 5 -13.68 -11.14 -16.89
C THR A 5 -12.65 -10.98 -15.75
N PRO A 6 -13.03 -11.21 -14.48
CA PRO A 6 -12.05 -11.24 -13.39
C PRO A 6 -10.99 -12.32 -13.64
N VAL A 7 -9.73 -12.01 -13.34
CA VAL A 7 -8.62 -12.97 -13.47
C VAL A 7 -8.83 -14.17 -12.54
N ALA A 8 -9.11 -13.89 -11.27
CA ALA A 8 -9.48 -14.89 -10.27
C ALA A 8 -10.19 -14.18 -9.10
N PRO A 9 -11.07 -14.86 -8.36
CA PRO A 9 -11.63 -14.32 -7.13
C PRO A 9 -10.51 -13.97 -6.16
N TYR A 10 -10.61 -12.80 -5.52
CA TYR A 10 -9.63 -12.39 -4.51
C TYR A 10 -9.65 -13.36 -3.31
N PRO A 11 -8.53 -14.03 -2.99
CA PRO A 11 -8.52 -15.15 -2.05
C PRO A 11 -8.48 -14.74 -0.58
N VAL A 12 -8.20 -13.45 -0.31
CA VAL A 12 -7.94 -12.95 1.05
C VAL A 12 -9.24 -12.40 1.65
N PRO A 13 -9.58 -12.73 2.90
CA PRO A 13 -10.74 -12.15 3.58
C PRO A 13 -10.60 -10.64 3.73
N HIS A 14 -11.73 -9.92 3.79
CA HIS A 14 -11.75 -8.46 3.92
C HIS A 14 -11.20 -7.96 5.27
N ASP A 15 -11.22 -8.81 6.29
CA ASP A 15 -10.71 -8.54 7.64
C ASP A 15 -9.89 -9.74 8.16
N ARG A 16 -9.28 -9.60 9.34
CA ARG A 16 -8.50 -10.66 10.00
C ARG A 16 -7.28 -11.14 9.20
N THR A 17 -6.70 -10.26 8.39
CA THR A 17 -5.49 -10.54 7.61
C THR A 17 -4.22 -10.44 8.45
N ALA A 18 -4.24 -9.68 9.56
CA ALA A 18 -3.15 -9.59 10.53
C ALA A 18 -3.60 -10.00 11.93
N ARG A 19 -2.71 -10.68 12.66
CA ARG A 19 -2.85 -10.94 14.10
C ARG A 19 -2.16 -9.80 14.84
N ARG A 20 -2.97 -8.99 15.52
CA ARG A 20 -2.49 -7.79 16.22
C ARG A 20 -2.58 -7.93 17.73
N LEU A 21 -1.72 -7.20 18.43
CA LEU A 21 -1.83 -7.03 19.87
C LEU A 21 -3.09 -6.23 20.20
N GLU A 22 -3.84 -6.65 21.22
CA GLU A 22 -5.06 -5.97 21.65
C GLU A 22 -4.79 -5.02 22.82
N TRP A 23 -5.66 -4.03 23.02
CA TRP A 23 -5.56 -3.00 24.04
C TRP A 23 -5.28 -3.52 25.45
N PRO A 24 -5.96 -4.57 25.98
CA PRO A 24 -5.71 -5.06 27.34
C PRO A 24 -4.31 -5.61 27.55
N PHE A 25 -3.62 -6.03 26.47
CA PHE A 25 -2.28 -6.62 26.53
C PHE A 25 -1.15 -5.59 26.40
N LEU A 26 -1.47 -4.32 26.16
CA LEU A 26 -0.48 -3.25 26.24
C LEU A 26 -0.09 -3.04 27.72
N PRO A 27 1.19 -2.69 28.02
CA PRO A 27 1.62 -2.33 29.38
C PRO A 27 0.75 -1.22 29.98
N ALA A 28 0.44 -1.32 31.27
CA ALA A 28 -0.45 -0.38 31.95
C ALA A 28 0.04 1.08 31.88
N ASN A 29 1.35 1.30 31.99
CA ASN A 29 1.97 2.62 31.86
C ASN A 29 1.82 3.18 30.44
N LEU A 30 1.89 2.33 29.41
CA LEU A 30 1.69 2.73 28.03
C LEU A 30 0.23 3.11 27.77
N ARG A 31 -0.73 2.29 28.27
CA ARG A 31 -2.16 2.63 28.17
C ARG A 31 -2.47 3.96 28.83
N ALA A 32 -1.98 4.16 30.06
CA ALA A 32 -2.14 5.44 30.77
C ALA A 32 -1.50 6.63 30.02
N TYR A 33 -0.38 6.41 29.32
CA TYR A 33 0.20 7.43 28.46
C TYR A 33 -0.72 7.76 27.28
N ILE A 34 -1.22 6.74 26.57
CA ILE A 34 -2.12 6.92 25.43
C ILE A 34 -3.40 7.65 25.85
N GLU A 35 -4.03 7.26 26.97
CA GLU A 35 -5.23 7.92 27.52
C GLU A 35 -4.99 9.40 27.85
N ARG A 36 -3.83 9.74 28.43
CA ARG A 36 -3.48 11.15 28.65
C ARG A 36 -3.33 11.91 27.33
N ARG A 37 -2.84 11.28 26.26
CA ARG A 37 -2.71 11.91 24.93
C ARG A 37 -4.06 12.04 24.22
N CYS A 38 -4.97 11.10 24.45
CA CYS A 38 -6.37 11.17 23.98
C CYS A 38 -7.21 12.20 24.79
N GLY A 39 -6.81 12.51 26.01
CA GLY A 39 -7.52 13.46 26.89
C GLY A 39 -8.63 12.85 27.76
N SER A 40 -8.92 11.56 27.61
CA SER A 40 -9.96 10.84 28.33
C SER A 40 -9.62 9.33 28.41
N PRO A 41 -10.11 8.58 29.43
CA PRO A 41 -9.94 7.13 29.51
C PRO A 41 -10.56 6.43 28.30
N VAL A 42 -9.96 5.30 27.90
CA VAL A 42 -10.45 4.47 26.80
C VAL A 42 -11.58 3.57 27.26
N ALA A 43 -12.80 3.80 26.73
CA ALA A 43 -13.98 2.97 27.00
C ALA A 43 -13.96 1.69 26.15
N THR A 44 -13.62 1.78 24.86
CA THR A 44 -13.51 0.62 23.95
C THR A 44 -12.34 0.78 23.00
N ALA A 45 -11.77 -0.35 22.59
CA ALA A 45 -10.71 -0.42 21.59
C ALA A 45 -11.06 -1.48 20.54
N THR A 46 -11.13 -1.09 19.27
CA THR A 46 -11.42 -2.00 18.16
C THR A 46 -10.17 -2.17 17.30
N SER A 47 -9.61 -3.36 17.34
CA SER A 47 -8.43 -3.70 16.53
C SER A 47 -8.76 -3.62 15.05
N GLN A 48 -7.90 -2.95 14.28
CA GLN A 48 -7.99 -2.88 12.83
C GLN A 48 -7.19 -4.05 12.25
N THR A 49 -7.88 -5.10 11.86
CA THR A 49 -7.27 -6.38 11.47
C THR A 49 -7.07 -6.53 9.96
N SER A 50 -7.48 -5.55 9.16
CA SER A 50 -7.08 -5.39 7.76
C SER A 50 -5.60 -5.00 7.63
N GLY A 51 -4.97 -5.29 6.49
CA GLY A 51 -3.54 -5.10 6.29
C GLY A 51 -2.71 -6.28 6.81
N PHE A 52 -1.39 -6.18 6.72
CA PHE A 52 -0.48 -7.31 6.96
C PHE A 52 0.60 -7.03 8.01
N THR A 53 0.66 -5.83 8.56
CA THR A 53 1.66 -5.46 9.57
C THR A 53 1.19 -5.86 10.96
N PRO A 54 1.89 -6.73 11.70
CA PRO A 54 1.58 -7.02 13.09
C PRO A 54 1.95 -5.82 13.97
N GLY A 55 1.42 -5.78 15.15
CA GLY A 55 1.58 -4.68 16.09
C GLY A 55 0.22 -4.28 16.63
N PHE A 56 0.18 -3.29 17.51
CA PHE A 56 -1.07 -2.68 17.94
C PHE A 56 -1.52 -1.67 16.87
N ALA A 57 -2.75 -1.80 16.39
CA ALA A 57 -3.41 -0.80 15.56
C ALA A 57 -4.90 -0.85 15.83
N SER A 58 -5.44 0.16 16.51
CA SER A 58 -6.83 0.17 16.97
C SER A 58 -7.47 1.55 16.88
N VAL A 59 -8.76 1.55 16.61
CA VAL A 59 -9.63 2.69 16.88
C VAL A 59 -10.01 2.65 18.36
N LEU A 60 -9.65 3.69 19.08
CA LEU A 60 -9.99 3.90 20.50
C LEU A 60 -11.17 4.84 20.57
N VAL A 61 -12.22 4.45 21.31
CA VAL A 61 -13.34 5.31 21.68
C VAL A 61 -13.20 5.63 23.16
N CYS A 62 -13.06 6.88 23.51
CA CYS A 62 -12.87 7.35 24.86
C CYS A 62 -14.23 7.60 25.57
N GLU A 63 -14.22 7.71 26.92
CA GLU A 63 -15.43 7.94 27.72
C GLU A 63 -16.14 9.26 27.38
N ASP A 64 -15.39 10.27 26.90
CA ASP A 64 -15.94 11.54 26.42
C ASP A 64 -16.52 11.47 25.00
N GLY A 65 -16.49 10.28 24.37
CA GLY A 65 -16.98 10.03 23.01
C GLY A 65 -15.96 10.36 21.90
N SER A 66 -14.80 10.90 22.24
CA SER A 66 -13.74 11.15 21.26
C SER A 66 -13.20 9.84 20.65
N ARG A 67 -12.71 9.92 19.40
CA ARG A 67 -12.19 8.76 18.67
C ARG A 67 -10.77 9.04 18.20
N HIS A 68 -9.90 8.06 18.36
CA HIS A 68 -8.50 8.16 18.01
C HIS A 68 -8.06 6.87 17.29
N PHE A 69 -7.23 6.99 16.27
CA PHE A 69 -6.56 5.83 15.72
C PHE A 69 -5.13 5.78 16.26
N VAL A 70 -4.75 4.65 16.84
CA VAL A 70 -3.42 4.51 17.47
C VAL A 70 -2.73 3.26 16.97
N LYS A 71 -1.47 3.43 16.52
CA LYS A 71 -0.53 2.35 16.23
C LYS A 71 0.53 2.29 17.34
N ALA A 72 0.99 1.09 17.70
CA ALA A 72 2.11 0.93 18.62
C ALA A 72 2.91 -0.36 18.35
N ALA A 73 4.23 -0.29 18.53
CA ALA A 73 5.12 -1.44 18.46
C ALA A 73 6.22 -1.34 19.53
N SER A 74 6.55 -2.48 20.15
CA SER A 74 7.63 -2.56 21.14
C SER A 74 8.98 -2.53 20.45
N VAL A 75 9.86 -1.63 20.86
CA VAL A 75 11.23 -1.54 20.37
C VAL A 75 12.02 -2.82 20.65
N LYS A 76 11.75 -3.46 21.80
CA LYS A 76 12.43 -4.70 22.20
C LYS A 76 11.88 -5.93 21.52
N ALA A 77 10.55 -6.09 21.46
CA ALA A 77 9.90 -7.31 20.95
C ALA A 77 9.58 -7.27 19.46
N GLN A 78 9.45 -6.07 18.87
CA GLN A 78 8.97 -5.84 17.50
C GLN A 78 9.81 -4.78 16.81
N ARG A 79 11.12 -4.84 16.93
CA ARG A 79 12.06 -3.78 16.50
C ARG A 79 11.81 -3.32 15.05
N MET A 80 11.68 -4.25 14.11
CA MET A 80 11.45 -3.92 12.71
C MET A 80 10.16 -3.10 12.49
N PHE A 81 9.10 -3.42 13.22
CA PHE A 81 7.84 -2.65 13.15
C PHE A 81 7.94 -1.32 13.89
N ALA A 82 8.68 -1.26 14.99
CA ALA A 82 8.97 0.00 15.68
C ALA A 82 9.75 0.96 14.76
N ASP A 83 10.77 0.44 14.05
CA ASP A 83 11.53 1.23 13.07
C ASP A 83 10.65 1.72 11.92
N SER A 84 9.75 0.86 11.40
CA SER A 84 8.76 1.24 10.39
C SER A 84 7.81 2.35 10.89
N TYR A 85 7.35 2.30 12.13
CA TYR A 85 6.49 3.34 12.71
C TYR A 85 7.24 4.66 12.95
N ARG A 86 8.55 4.63 13.26
CA ARG A 86 9.38 5.85 13.29
C ARG A 86 9.40 6.53 11.93
N GLU A 87 9.62 5.74 10.89
CA GLU A 87 9.62 6.24 9.52
C GLU A 87 8.24 6.79 9.11
N GLU A 88 7.17 6.07 9.43
CA GLU A 88 5.81 6.57 9.19
C GLU A 88 5.55 7.89 9.91
N ALA A 89 5.92 8.01 11.19
CA ALA A 89 5.76 9.25 11.95
C ALA A 89 6.53 10.41 11.32
N ARG A 90 7.79 10.18 10.91
CA ARG A 90 8.63 11.19 10.26
C ARG A 90 8.03 11.67 8.95
N LYS A 91 7.51 10.75 8.15
CA LYS A 91 6.93 11.03 6.83
C LYS A 91 5.59 11.72 6.96
N LEU A 92 4.68 11.22 7.79
CA LEU A 92 3.39 11.86 8.04
C LEU A 92 3.52 13.28 8.59
N ALA A 93 4.50 13.53 9.48
CA ALA A 93 4.75 14.86 10.02
C ALA A 93 5.24 15.86 8.95
N ALA A 94 5.84 15.39 7.87
CA ALA A 94 6.34 16.21 6.77
C ALA A 94 5.31 16.42 5.64
N LEU A 95 4.21 15.67 5.62
CA LEU A 95 3.19 15.82 4.59
C LEU A 95 2.46 17.17 4.74
N PRO A 96 2.34 17.97 3.67
CA PRO A 96 1.47 19.13 3.64
C PRO A 96 0.01 18.76 3.94
N THR A 97 -0.73 19.65 4.60
CA THR A 97 -2.15 19.41 4.98
C THR A 97 -3.10 19.21 3.80
N ARG A 98 -2.69 19.56 2.58
CA ARG A 98 -3.44 19.32 1.35
C ARG A 98 -3.35 17.89 0.83
N VAL A 99 -2.38 17.10 1.32
CA VAL A 99 -2.26 15.69 0.96
C VAL A 99 -3.46 14.92 1.53
N PRO A 100 -4.16 14.11 0.74
CA PRO A 100 -5.29 13.31 1.21
C PRO A 100 -4.81 12.13 2.06
N ALA A 101 -4.46 12.39 3.31
CA ALA A 101 -3.97 11.42 4.29
C ALA A 101 -4.46 11.79 5.69
N PRO A 102 -4.74 10.82 6.58
CA PRO A 102 -4.97 11.08 7.99
C PRO A 102 -3.72 11.70 8.64
N ARG A 103 -3.89 12.73 9.46
CA ARG A 103 -2.78 13.48 10.05
C ARG A 103 -2.16 12.77 11.25
N LEU A 104 -0.84 12.85 11.40
CA LEU A 104 -0.18 12.53 12.66
C LEU A 104 -0.51 13.63 13.68
N LEU A 105 -1.13 13.26 14.80
CA LEU A 105 -1.49 14.19 15.88
C LEU A 105 -0.41 14.25 16.95
N TRP A 106 0.18 13.12 17.28
CA TRP A 106 1.28 12.98 18.23
C TRP A 106 2.01 11.65 18.04
N HIS A 107 3.24 11.55 18.54
CA HIS A 107 4.00 10.31 18.59
C HIS A 107 4.80 10.20 19.90
N LEU A 108 5.18 8.98 20.24
CA LEU A 108 6.14 8.64 21.29
C LEU A 108 7.22 7.74 20.66
N ASP A 109 8.47 7.98 21.02
CA ASP A 109 9.60 7.11 20.68
C ASP A 109 10.44 6.88 21.93
N ASP A 110 10.19 5.73 22.58
CA ASP A 110 10.86 5.28 23.80
C ASP A 110 10.95 3.75 23.76
N ASP A 111 10.66 3.00 24.82
CA ASP A 111 10.53 1.52 24.82
C ASP A 111 9.46 1.02 23.83
N TRP A 112 8.54 1.88 23.48
CA TRP A 112 7.51 1.72 22.46
C TRP A 112 7.51 2.89 21.50
N VAL A 113 7.37 2.59 20.22
CA VAL A 113 7.00 3.62 19.23
C VAL A 113 5.49 3.63 19.12
N VAL A 114 4.89 4.80 19.34
CA VAL A 114 3.42 4.99 19.30
C VAL A 114 3.08 6.17 18.41
N LEU A 115 2.12 5.97 17.54
CA LEU A 115 1.55 7.02 16.68
C LEU A 115 0.09 7.22 17.05
N GLY A 116 -0.28 8.44 17.41
CA GLY A 116 -1.67 8.91 17.47
C GLY A 116 -2.00 9.60 16.15
N ILE A 117 -2.86 8.98 15.36
CA ILE A 117 -3.25 9.42 14.03
C ILE A 117 -4.71 9.88 14.07
N GLU A 118 -5.06 10.84 13.26
CA GLU A 118 -6.42 11.32 13.10
C GLU A 118 -7.37 10.16 12.77
N HIS A 119 -8.44 10.03 13.55
CA HIS A 119 -9.51 9.09 13.21
C HIS A 119 -10.42 9.73 12.16
N VAL A 120 -10.45 9.15 10.99
CA VAL A 120 -11.39 9.53 9.93
C VAL A 120 -12.58 8.59 9.95
N ALA A 121 -13.79 9.16 9.96
CA ALA A 121 -15.03 8.38 9.79
C ALA A 121 -15.15 7.97 8.31
N ALA A 122 -14.62 6.81 8.00
CA ALA A 122 -14.49 6.33 6.64
C ALA A 122 -14.71 4.81 6.57
N ARG A 123 -14.84 4.30 5.35
CA ARG A 123 -14.89 2.87 5.05
C ARG A 123 -13.73 2.47 4.12
N ALA A 124 -13.41 1.21 4.07
CA ALA A 124 -12.56 0.67 3.01
C ALA A 124 -13.27 0.76 1.63
N PRO A 125 -12.54 0.75 0.52
CA PRO A 125 -13.10 0.56 -0.81
C PRO A 125 -13.95 -0.72 -0.89
N HIS A 126 -14.97 -0.71 -1.73
CA HIS A 126 -15.77 -1.90 -1.94
C HIS A 126 -14.94 -3.01 -2.61
N ARG A 127 -15.27 -4.24 -2.26
CA ARG A 127 -14.74 -5.41 -2.95
C ARG A 127 -15.90 -6.32 -3.38
N PRO A 128 -16.03 -6.65 -4.66
CA PRO A 128 -15.19 -6.17 -5.78
C PRO A 128 -15.21 -4.64 -5.93
N TRP A 129 -14.11 -4.10 -6.47
CA TRP A 129 -13.97 -2.67 -6.69
C TRP A 129 -15.13 -2.07 -7.46
N ARG A 130 -15.56 -0.88 -7.05
CA ARG A 130 -16.54 -0.06 -7.77
C ARG A 130 -15.84 1.09 -8.47
N ALA A 131 -16.36 1.45 -9.64
CA ALA A 131 -15.80 2.55 -10.43
C ALA A 131 -15.63 3.84 -9.61
N GLY A 132 -16.65 4.23 -8.84
CA GLY A 132 -16.58 5.46 -8.03
C GLY A 132 -15.52 5.43 -6.93
N ASP A 133 -15.20 4.27 -6.33
CA ASP A 133 -14.12 4.16 -5.35
C ASP A 133 -12.75 4.24 -6.04
N LEU A 134 -12.62 3.67 -7.24
CA LEU A 134 -11.41 3.78 -8.03
C LEU A 134 -11.20 5.22 -8.52
N ASP A 135 -12.24 5.88 -8.99
CA ASP A 135 -12.17 7.29 -9.41
C ASP A 135 -11.72 8.17 -8.25
N ALA A 136 -12.31 8.00 -7.05
CA ALA A 136 -11.92 8.74 -5.85
C ALA A 136 -10.44 8.51 -5.48
N LEU A 137 -9.94 7.27 -5.61
CA LEU A 137 -8.54 6.96 -5.36
C LEU A 137 -7.63 7.67 -6.38
N LEU A 138 -7.94 7.58 -7.67
CA LEU A 138 -7.13 8.20 -8.72
C LEU A 138 -7.15 9.73 -8.62
N ASP A 139 -8.28 10.34 -8.27
CA ASP A 139 -8.36 11.79 -7.98
C ASP A 139 -7.43 12.17 -6.82
N SER A 140 -7.40 11.36 -5.77
CA SER A 140 -6.50 11.59 -4.63
C SER A 140 -5.03 11.44 -5.02
N LEU A 141 -4.68 10.47 -5.86
CA LEU A 141 -3.31 10.31 -6.38
C LEU A 141 -2.89 11.48 -7.27
N GLU A 142 -3.81 12.06 -8.05
CA GLU A 142 -3.54 13.29 -8.80
C GLU A 142 -3.27 14.49 -7.86
N VAL A 143 -4.00 14.61 -6.74
CA VAL A 143 -3.70 15.61 -5.71
C VAL A 143 -2.35 15.36 -5.05
N VAL A 144 -2.02 14.10 -4.74
CA VAL A 144 -0.69 13.72 -4.21
C VAL A 144 0.41 14.18 -5.15
N ALA A 145 0.29 13.84 -6.45
CA ALA A 145 1.26 14.26 -7.46
C ALA A 145 1.42 15.79 -7.55
N ASP A 146 0.31 16.53 -7.51
CA ASP A 146 0.35 18.01 -7.59
C ASP A 146 0.95 18.66 -6.33
N VAL A 147 0.72 18.08 -5.15
CA VAL A 147 1.18 18.65 -3.87
C VAL A 147 2.60 18.21 -3.53
N LEU A 148 2.98 17.00 -3.94
CA LEU A 148 4.26 16.37 -3.57
C LEU A 148 5.28 16.33 -4.73
N THR A 149 5.09 17.18 -5.74
CA THR A 149 6.10 17.45 -6.78
C THR A 149 6.52 18.93 -6.72
N PRO A 150 7.77 19.25 -6.36
CA PRO A 150 8.79 18.29 -5.91
C PRO A 150 8.52 17.72 -4.52
N ALA A 151 9.11 16.57 -4.22
CA ALA A 151 9.06 15.97 -2.90
C ALA A 151 9.59 16.95 -1.81
N PRO A 152 9.04 16.94 -0.57
CA PRO A 152 9.43 17.87 0.49
C PRO A 152 10.93 17.85 0.77
N ALA A 153 11.60 19.00 0.67
CA ALA A 153 13.07 19.14 0.74
C ALA A 153 13.68 18.68 2.08
N GLY A 154 12.92 18.69 3.17
CA GLY A 154 13.39 18.26 4.50
C GLY A 154 13.26 16.76 4.76
N LEU A 155 12.74 16.00 3.82
CA LEU A 155 12.50 14.57 3.96
C LEU A 155 13.60 13.78 3.23
N ALA A 156 14.45 13.07 3.99
CA ALA A 156 15.40 12.14 3.39
C ALA A 156 14.64 10.95 2.80
N LEU A 157 14.70 10.80 1.48
CA LEU A 157 14.02 9.77 0.72
C LEU A 157 15.02 9.06 -0.18
N ASP A 158 14.88 7.77 -0.30
CA ASP A 158 15.52 7.02 -1.38
C ASP A 158 14.86 7.36 -2.71
N THR A 159 15.55 7.10 -3.81
CA THR A 159 14.94 7.18 -5.14
C THR A 159 14.29 5.85 -5.49
N ALA A 160 13.26 5.88 -6.34
CA ALA A 160 12.60 4.67 -6.82
C ALA A 160 13.58 3.72 -7.51
N GLU A 161 14.57 4.26 -8.23
CA GLU A 161 15.61 3.47 -8.88
C GLU A 161 16.47 2.68 -7.88
N ALA A 162 16.80 3.28 -6.73
CA ALA A 162 17.60 2.64 -5.69
C ALA A 162 16.77 1.65 -4.86
N ASP A 163 15.55 2.03 -4.49
CA ASP A 163 14.66 1.25 -3.63
C ASP A 163 14.14 -0.02 -4.33
N PHE A 164 13.88 0.06 -5.65
CA PHE A 164 13.33 -1.05 -6.42
C PHE A 164 14.39 -2.00 -6.99
N ALA A 165 15.67 -1.66 -6.95
CA ALA A 165 16.73 -2.53 -7.47
C ALA A 165 16.68 -3.97 -6.91
N PRO A 166 16.46 -4.19 -5.59
CA PRO A 166 16.36 -5.54 -5.03
C PRO A 166 15.15 -6.35 -5.52
N LEU A 167 14.13 -5.72 -6.12
CA LEU A 167 12.96 -6.43 -6.65
C LEU A 167 13.33 -7.34 -7.82
N LEU A 168 14.44 -7.07 -8.50
CA LEU A 168 14.94 -7.89 -9.59
C LEU A 168 15.55 -9.22 -9.15
N ASP A 169 15.93 -9.35 -7.89
CA ASP A 169 16.57 -10.58 -7.37
C ASP A 169 15.63 -11.79 -7.38
N GLY A 170 14.32 -11.53 -7.46
CA GLY A 170 13.29 -12.56 -7.47
C GLY A 170 13.21 -13.39 -8.75
N TRP A 171 13.70 -12.91 -9.88
CA TRP A 171 13.51 -13.54 -11.19
C TRP A 171 14.14 -14.94 -11.30
N GLU A 172 15.30 -15.18 -10.69
CA GLU A 172 15.89 -16.52 -10.65
C GLU A 172 14.94 -17.56 -10.01
N SER A 173 14.26 -17.15 -8.94
CA SER A 173 13.26 -18.01 -8.27
C SER A 173 12.07 -18.27 -9.18
N ILE A 174 11.55 -17.24 -9.86
CA ILE A 174 10.41 -17.34 -10.76
C ILE A 174 10.69 -18.31 -11.91
N HIS A 175 11.82 -18.20 -12.58
CA HIS A 175 12.21 -19.14 -13.65
C HIS A 175 12.27 -20.60 -13.18
N ARG A 176 12.57 -20.83 -11.91
CA ARG A 176 12.63 -22.17 -11.33
C ARG A 176 11.25 -22.69 -10.88
N THR A 177 10.38 -21.84 -10.40
CA THR A 177 9.10 -22.24 -9.76
C THR A 177 7.90 -22.16 -10.70
N ARG A 178 7.93 -21.23 -11.68
CA ARG A 178 6.81 -21.02 -12.61
C ARG A 178 7.00 -21.78 -13.92
N THR A 179 7.06 -23.10 -13.79
CA THR A 179 7.16 -24.03 -14.93
C THR A 179 5.87 -24.15 -15.74
N ASP A 180 4.79 -23.56 -15.27
CA ASP A 180 3.50 -23.41 -15.91
C ASP A 180 3.45 -22.27 -16.95
N LEU A 181 4.42 -21.34 -16.89
CA LEU A 181 4.54 -20.20 -17.80
C LEU A 181 5.55 -20.48 -18.93
N GLU A 182 5.29 -19.93 -20.12
CA GLU A 182 6.17 -20.09 -21.29
C GLU A 182 7.55 -19.45 -21.00
N PRO A 183 8.67 -20.17 -21.10
CA PRO A 183 10.00 -19.65 -20.80
C PRO A 183 10.39 -18.41 -21.60
N ALA A 184 9.95 -18.30 -22.87
CA ALA A 184 10.22 -17.15 -23.71
C ALA A 184 9.52 -15.88 -23.17
N HIS A 185 8.27 -15.99 -22.71
CA HIS A 185 7.52 -14.88 -22.12
C HIS A 185 8.10 -14.47 -20.77
N LEU A 186 8.54 -15.44 -19.94
CA LEU A 186 9.27 -15.14 -18.70
C LEU A 186 10.56 -14.35 -18.96
N ALA A 187 11.35 -14.77 -19.97
CA ALA A 187 12.58 -14.07 -20.33
C ALA A 187 12.32 -12.63 -20.84
N GLU A 188 11.24 -12.44 -21.62
CA GLU A 188 10.84 -11.11 -22.09
C GLU A 188 10.38 -10.23 -20.92
N ALA A 189 9.56 -10.77 -20.00
CA ALA A 189 9.12 -10.05 -18.81
C ALA A 189 10.29 -9.64 -17.90
N GLU A 190 11.26 -10.54 -17.69
CA GLU A 190 12.49 -10.19 -16.95
C GLU A 190 13.29 -9.09 -17.67
N ALA A 191 13.40 -9.15 -18.98
CA ALA A 191 14.11 -8.12 -19.76
C ALA A 191 13.40 -6.75 -19.64
N LEU A 192 12.08 -6.70 -19.64
CA LEU A 192 11.30 -5.49 -19.36
C LEU A 192 11.54 -4.99 -17.93
N ALA A 193 11.42 -5.86 -16.92
CA ALA A 193 11.62 -5.50 -15.52
C ALA A 193 13.01 -4.89 -15.28
N ARG A 194 14.06 -5.40 -15.93
CA ARG A 194 15.43 -4.87 -15.80
C ARG A 194 15.59 -3.43 -16.32
N ARG A 195 14.64 -2.95 -17.09
CA ARG A 195 14.60 -1.57 -17.60
C ARG A 195 13.85 -0.60 -16.67
N TYR A 196 13.42 -1.04 -15.50
CA TYR A 196 12.60 -0.24 -14.57
C TYR A 196 13.20 1.15 -14.30
N ALA A 197 14.52 1.26 -14.16
CA ALA A 197 15.20 2.53 -13.88
C ALA A 197 15.05 3.57 -15.01
N GLU A 198 14.69 3.15 -16.23
CA GLU A 198 14.42 4.06 -17.34
C GLU A 198 13.12 4.86 -17.15
N VAL A 199 12.18 4.34 -16.33
CA VAL A 199 10.81 4.86 -16.26
C VAL A 199 10.35 5.29 -14.86
N VAL A 200 10.93 4.76 -13.78
CA VAL A 200 10.46 5.04 -12.41
C VAL A 200 11.00 6.32 -11.81
N GLY A 201 12.02 6.94 -12.43
CA GLY A 201 12.66 8.16 -11.94
C GLY A 201 11.73 9.37 -11.97
N GLY A 202 11.87 10.26 -10.98
CA GLY A 202 11.10 11.49 -10.90
C GLY A 202 11.31 12.24 -9.58
N ASP A 203 10.65 13.39 -9.45
CA ASP A 203 10.78 14.26 -8.28
C ASP A 203 9.56 14.24 -7.37
N THR A 204 8.59 13.37 -7.62
CA THR A 204 7.38 13.23 -6.80
C THR A 204 7.66 12.32 -5.60
N LEU A 205 7.16 12.67 -4.42
CA LEU A 205 7.05 11.70 -3.34
C LEU A 205 5.88 10.78 -3.65
N VAL A 206 6.17 9.51 -3.95
CA VAL A 206 5.19 8.47 -4.24
C VAL A 206 5.03 7.52 -3.05
N HIS A 207 3.82 6.99 -2.87
CA HIS A 207 3.44 6.19 -1.71
C HIS A 207 4.03 4.77 -1.75
N THR A 208 4.10 4.17 -2.92
CA THR A 208 4.60 2.82 -3.28
C THR A 208 3.81 1.62 -2.76
N ASP A 209 2.85 1.81 -1.87
CA ASP A 209 2.04 0.72 -1.29
C ASP A 209 0.53 1.01 -1.40
N VAL A 210 0.08 1.43 -2.60
CA VAL A 210 -1.32 1.77 -2.87
C VAL A 210 -2.14 0.50 -3.08
N ARG A 211 -2.82 0.06 -2.02
CA ARG A 211 -3.71 -1.11 -2.00
C ARG A 211 -5.04 -0.77 -1.33
N SER A 212 -6.06 -1.60 -1.54
CA SER A 212 -7.40 -1.38 -0.96
C SER A 212 -7.43 -1.28 0.57
N ASP A 213 -6.51 -1.94 1.27
CA ASP A 213 -6.37 -1.89 2.73
C ASP A 213 -5.66 -0.63 3.24
N ASN A 214 -4.99 0.11 2.36
CA ASN A 214 -4.32 1.38 2.64
C ASN A 214 -5.12 2.59 2.13
N VAL A 215 -6.39 2.39 1.75
CA VAL A 215 -7.30 3.43 1.25
C VAL A 215 -8.53 3.52 2.14
N LEU A 216 -8.88 4.74 2.53
CA LEU A 216 -10.13 5.07 3.22
C LEU A 216 -11.01 5.95 2.34
N ILE A 217 -12.29 5.62 2.22
CA ILE A 217 -13.28 6.45 1.53
C ILE A 217 -14.11 7.18 2.60
N ASP A 218 -13.99 8.49 2.67
CA ASP A 218 -14.70 9.32 3.65
C ASP A 218 -16.20 9.47 3.32
N ALA A 219 -16.93 10.17 4.18
CA ALA A 219 -18.38 10.39 4.03
C ALA A 219 -18.72 11.23 2.78
N ASP A 220 -17.80 12.04 2.30
CA ASP A 220 -17.96 12.85 1.08
C ASP A 220 -17.56 12.08 -0.19
N GLY A 221 -17.13 10.81 -0.06
CA GLY A 221 -16.69 9.95 -1.16
C GLY A 221 -15.26 10.22 -1.63
N ARG A 222 -14.45 10.94 -0.86
CA ARG A 222 -13.03 11.19 -1.19
C ARG A 222 -12.16 10.08 -0.63
N ALA A 223 -11.11 9.70 -1.36
CA ALA A 223 -10.14 8.74 -0.86
C ALA A 223 -9.02 9.42 -0.06
N LEU A 224 -8.60 8.77 1.04
CA LEU A 224 -7.41 9.12 1.80
C LEU A 224 -6.45 7.94 1.79
N LEU A 225 -5.16 8.22 1.67
CA LEU A 225 -4.08 7.22 1.68
C LEU A 225 -3.50 7.07 3.08
N CYS A 226 -3.41 5.84 3.56
CA CYS A 226 -2.86 5.46 4.87
C CYS A 226 -1.55 4.69 4.72
N ASP A 227 -0.84 4.47 5.83
CA ASP A 227 0.39 3.66 5.86
C ASP A 227 1.53 4.23 4.99
N TRP A 228 1.94 5.47 5.26
CA TRP A 228 3.05 6.15 4.60
C TRP A 228 4.44 5.67 5.08
N ASN A 229 4.63 4.34 5.12
CA ASN A 229 5.88 3.73 5.62
C ASN A 229 7.02 3.77 4.60
N TRP A 230 6.70 3.59 3.32
CA TRP A 230 7.65 3.27 2.25
C TRP A 230 7.71 4.31 1.11
N PRO A 231 7.34 5.59 1.29
CA PRO A 231 7.39 6.53 0.20
C PRO A 231 8.84 6.77 -0.23
N VAL A 232 9.00 6.88 -1.55
CA VAL A 232 10.26 7.19 -2.21
C VAL A 232 10.09 8.40 -3.13
N ARG A 233 11.16 8.90 -3.69
CA ARG A 233 11.13 9.88 -4.76
C ARG A 233 11.10 9.16 -6.10
N GLY A 234 10.05 9.35 -6.90
CA GLY A 234 9.84 8.65 -8.16
C GLY A 234 8.92 9.38 -9.12
N ALA A 235 8.51 8.66 -10.15
CA ALA A 235 7.62 9.16 -11.20
C ALA A 235 6.20 9.37 -10.67
N ALA A 236 5.58 10.52 -10.97
CA ALA A 236 4.26 10.90 -10.48
C ALA A 236 3.12 9.92 -10.83
N TRP A 237 3.26 9.15 -11.88
CA TRP A 237 2.28 8.17 -12.34
C TRP A 237 2.35 6.83 -11.62
N PHE A 238 3.46 6.53 -10.92
CA PHE A 238 3.79 5.19 -10.41
C PHE A 238 2.67 4.59 -9.54
N ASP A 239 2.20 5.33 -8.55
CA ASP A 239 1.12 4.90 -7.66
C ASP A 239 -0.20 4.69 -8.40
N SER A 240 -0.45 5.44 -9.48
CA SER A 240 -1.67 5.30 -10.26
C SER A 240 -1.71 3.99 -11.05
N VAL A 241 -0.58 3.50 -11.58
CA VAL A 241 -0.51 2.17 -12.20
C VAL A 241 -0.67 1.07 -11.14
N ALA A 242 -0.01 1.20 -9.98
CA ALA A 242 -0.15 0.27 -8.87
C ALA A 242 -1.60 0.14 -8.39
N ALA A 243 -2.33 1.26 -8.29
CA ALA A 243 -3.73 1.33 -7.90
C ALA A 243 -4.66 0.54 -8.82
N LEU A 244 -4.27 0.30 -10.09
CA LEU A 244 -5.09 -0.42 -11.05
C LEU A 244 -4.99 -1.95 -10.94
N ILE A 245 -3.98 -2.50 -10.25
CA ILE A 245 -3.78 -3.96 -10.13
C ILE A 245 -5.00 -4.64 -9.50
N GLY A 246 -5.45 -4.16 -8.35
CA GLY A 246 -6.63 -4.72 -7.67
C GLY A 246 -7.91 -4.63 -8.51
N PRO A 247 -8.28 -3.44 -9.02
CA PRO A 247 -9.41 -3.26 -9.93
C PRO A 247 -9.36 -4.15 -11.17
N ARG A 248 -8.19 -4.29 -11.81
CA ARG A 248 -7.99 -5.20 -12.96
C ARG A 248 -8.31 -6.64 -12.60
N GLY A 249 -7.77 -7.13 -11.49
CA GLY A 249 -8.01 -8.50 -11.02
C GLY A 249 -9.48 -8.77 -10.71
N GLU A 250 -10.26 -7.76 -10.35
CA GLU A 250 -11.68 -7.84 -10.06
C GLU A 250 -12.58 -7.45 -11.25
N GLY A 251 -12.01 -7.31 -12.45
CA GLY A 251 -12.73 -7.18 -13.72
C GLY A 251 -13.13 -5.75 -14.10
N ILE A 252 -12.42 -4.73 -13.63
CA ILE A 252 -12.53 -3.38 -14.18
C ILE A 252 -11.64 -3.28 -15.42
N ASP A 253 -12.16 -2.64 -16.48
CA ASP A 253 -11.40 -2.30 -17.69
C ASP A 253 -10.43 -1.14 -17.38
N VAL A 254 -9.21 -1.51 -16.98
CA VAL A 254 -8.20 -0.53 -16.59
C VAL A 254 -7.49 0.10 -17.78
N GLU A 255 -7.54 -0.49 -18.98
CA GLU A 255 -6.99 0.13 -20.19
C GLU A 255 -7.79 1.37 -20.56
N ALA A 256 -9.13 1.32 -20.42
CA ALA A 256 -9.96 2.51 -20.57
C ALA A 256 -9.59 3.59 -19.56
N VAL A 257 -9.32 3.19 -18.30
CA VAL A 257 -8.88 4.13 -17.24
C VAL A 257 -7.55 4.80 -17.60
N ILE A 258 -6.56 4.03 -18.09
CA ILE A 258 -5.26 4.58 -18.51
C ILE A 258 -5.43 5.68 -19.56
N THR A 259 -6.32 5.48 -20.54
CA THR A 259 -6.54 6.48 -21.61
C THR A 259 -7.23 7.76 -21.15
N GLU A 260 -7.94 7.73 -20.02
CA GLU A 260 -8.73 8.86 -19.53
C GLU A 260 -8.02 9.67 -18.44
N ARG A 261 -7.20 9.01 -17.59
CA ARG A 261 -6.63 9.64 -16.38
C ARG A 261 -5.40 10.47 -16.67
N ARG A 262 -5.33 11.64 -16.08
CA ARG A 262 -4.30 12.68 -16.34
C ARG A 262 -2.88 12.17 -16.15
N LEU A 263 -2.60 11.39 -15.11
CA LEU A 263 -1.26 10.87 -14.83
C LEU A 263 -0.85 9.69 -15.71
N LEU A 264 -1.79 9.09 -16.46
CA LEU A 264 -1.58 7.83 -17.19
C LEU A 264 -1.67 7.96 -18.70
N ARG A 265 -2.57 8.82 -19.22
CA ARG A 265 -2.96 8.87 -20.64
C ARG A 265 -1.83 9.21 -21.61
N ASP A 266 -0.79 9.87 -21.11
CA ASP A 266 0.36 10.29 -21.93
C ASP A 266 1.59 9.37 -21.76
N LEU A 267 1.44 8.24 -21.02
CA LEU A 267 2.50 7.25 -20.86
C LEU A 267 2.66 6.40 -22.11
N ASP A 268 3.91 6.13 -22.47
CA ASP A 268 4.20 5.12 -23.46
C ASP A 268 3.69 3.75 -22.97
N ALA A 269 3.13 2.96 -23.88
CA ALA A 269 2.63 1.63 -23.55
C ALA A 269 3.69 0.77 -22.87
N GLU A 270 4.94 0.85 -23.33
CA GLU A 270 6.05 0.08 -22.77
C GLU A 270 6.41 0.50 -21.34
N THR A 271 6.16 1.77 -20.95
CA THR A 271 6.31 2.23 -19.56
C THR A 271 5.41 1.44 -18.60
N VAL A 272 4.16 1.21 -18.98
CA VAL A 272 3.22 0.39 -18.20
C VAL A 272 3.68 -1.06 -18.17
N ASP A 273 4.12 -1.61 -19.31
CA ASP A 273 4.62 -2.99 -19.42
C ASP A 273 5.85 -3.23 -18.53
N ILE A 274 6.81 -2.31 -18.51
CA ILE A 274 7.99 -2.34 -17.64
C ILE A 274 7.57 -2.36 -16.17
N ASN A 275 6.63 -1.50 -15.79
CA ASN A 275 6.15 -1.43 -14.41
C ASN A 275 5.40 -2.71 -13.99
N LEU A 276 4.55 -3.26 -14.87
CA LEU A 276 3.88 -4.53 -14.62
C LEU A 276 4.88 -5.68 -14.48
N ALA A 277 5.90 -5.74 -15.34
CA ALA A 277 6.96 -6.72 -15.24
C ALA A 277 7.74 -6.62 -13.92
N LEU A 278 8.02 -5.40 -13.44
CA LEU A 278 8.63 -5.20 -12.12
C LEU A 278 7.75 -5.79 -11.00
N TYR A 279 6.44 -5.55 -11.02
CA TYR A 279 5.51 -6.11 -10.05
C TYR A 279 5.36 -7.64 -10.16
N VAL A 280 5.36 -8.20 -11.38
CA VAL A 280 5.41 -9.66 -11.59
C VAL A 280 6.62 -10.24 -10.86
N GLY A 281 7.82 -9.68 -11.10
CA GLY A 281 9.06 -10.09 -10.43
C GLY A 281 8.96 -10.08 -8.91
N TYR A 282 8.45 -8.99 -8.36
CA TYR A 282 8.26 -8.84 -6.92
C TYR A 282 7.23 -9.82 -6.35
N PHE A 283 6.00 -9.79 -6.84
CA PHE A 283 4.91 -10.52 -6.21
C PHE A 283 5.04 -12.03 -6.36
N LEU A 284 5.43 -12.53 -7.55
CA LEU A 284 5.58 -13.97 -7.77
C LEU A 284 6.79 -14.55 -7.00
N ALA A 285 7.85 -13.76 -6.78
CA ALA A 285 8.94 -14.19 -5.91
C ALA A 285 8.54 -14.18 -4.42
N GLN A 286 7.88 -13.12 -3.97
CA GLN A 286 7.49 -12.97 -2.57
C GLN A 286 6.44 -14.00 -2.12
N CYS A 287 5.56 -14.43 -3.02
CA CYS A 287 4.52 -15.41 -2.65
C CYS A 287 5.08 -16.80 -2.33
N GLU A 288 6.31 -17.13 -2.77
CA GLU A 288 6.97 -18.40 -2.49
C GLU A 288 7.70 -18.42 -1.12
N LEU A 289 7.81 -17.28 -0.45
CA LEU A 289 8.45 -17.20 0.86
C LEU A 289 7.58 -17.82 1.96
N PRO A 290 8.18 -18.25 3.09
CA PRO A 290 7.41 -18.76 4.23
C PRO A 290 6.33 -17.79 4.69
N VAL A 291 5.17 -18.33 5.08
CA VAL A 291 4.04 -17.53 5.59
C VAL A 291 4.37 -17.01 6.99
N PRO A 292 4.38 -15.69 7.23
CA PRO A 292 4.57 -15.15 8.57
C PRO A 292 3.39 -15.53 9.49
N PRO A 293 3.63 -16.02 10.72
CA PRO A 293 2.54 -16.42 11.64
C PRO A 293 1.55 -15.29 11.97
N THR A 294 2.02 -14.05 11.88
CA THR A 294 1.23 -12.84 12.17
C THR A 294 0.43 -12.32 10.98
N SER A 295 0.73 -12.80 9.76
CA SER A 295 0.10 -12.34 8.51
C SER A 295 -0.21 -13.56 7.62
N PRO A 296 -1.18 -14.40 8.01
CA PRO A 296 -1.38 -15.72 7.39
C PRO A 296 -1.80 -15.66 5.91
N HIS A 297 -2.31 -14.52 5.45
CA HIS A 297 -2.83 -14.36 4.08
C HIS A 297 -1.91 -13.54 3.17
N ILE A 298 -0.73 -13.10 3.65
CA ILE A 298 0.13 -12.22 2.84
C ILE A 298 0.62 -12.91 1.55
N ARG A 299 0.90 -14.22 1.60
CA ARG A 299 1.39 -14.96 0.43
C ARG A 299 0.29 -15.19 -0.61
N ASP A 300 -0.95 -15.45 -0.17
CA ASP A 300 -2.11 -15.55 -1.06
C ASP A 300 -2.39 -14.21 -1.75
N HIS A 301 -2.29 -13.10 -0.99
CA HIS A 301 -2.41 -11.75 -1.53
C HIS A 301 -1.34 -11.47 -2.59
N GLN A 302 -0.08 -11.74 -2.29
CA GLN A 302 1.04 -11.52 -3.22
C GLN A 302 0.91 -12.39 -4.47
N ARG A 303 0.55 -13.67 -4.33
CA ARG A 303 0.30 -14.55 -5.45
C ARG A 303 -0.78 -13.99 -6.36
N TRP A 304 -1.91 -13.61 -5.80
CA TRP A 304 -3.02 -13.04 -6.57
C TRP A 304 -2.61 -11.76 -7.32
N GLN A 305 -1.87 -10.85 -6.67
CA GLN A 305 -1.38 -9.66 -7.36
C GLN A 305 -0.39 -10.00 -8.48
N GLY A 306 0.50 -10.95 -8.25
CA GLY A 306 1.44 -11.40 -9.26
C GLY A 306 0.75 -12.02 -10.48
N GLU A 307 -0.29 -12.86 -10.26
CA GLU A 307 -1.09 -13.42 -11.34
C GLU A 307 -1.87 -12.35 -12.11
N VAL A 308 -2.42 -11.36 -11.42
CA VAL A 308 -3.10 -10.23 -12.07
C VAL A 308 -2.12 -9.42 -12.93
N CYS A 309 -0.94 -9.12 -12.42
CA CYS A 309 0.08 -8.41 -13.19
C CYS A 309 0.56 -9.21 -14.40
N TRP A 310 0.72 -10.55 -14.25
CA TRP A 310 1.10 -11.44 -15.33
C TRP A 310 0.04 -11.50 -16.42
N ASP A 311 -1.22 -11.72 -16.05
CA ASP A 311 -2.36 -11.75 -16.98
C ASP A 311 -2.47 -10.43 -17.74
N TRP A 312 -2.38 -9.32 -17.06
CA TRP A 312 -2.45 -8.00 -17.65
C TRP A 312 -1.29 -7.74 -18.62
N LEU A 313 -0.06 -8.05 -18.22
CA LEU A 313 1.12 -7.94 -19.07
C LEU A 313 1.00 -8.86 -20.31
N SER A 314 0.53 -10.10 -20.11
CA SER A 314 0.35 -11.08 -21.20
C SER A 314 -0.65 -10.60 -22.25
N GLU A 315 -1.79 -10.01 -21.82
CA GLU A 315 -2.76 -9.40 -22.72
C GLU A 315 -2.14 -8.24 -23.52
N ARG A 316 -1.42 -7.34 -22.83
CA ARG A 316 -0.77 -6.18 -23.48
C ARG A 316 0.32 -6.58 -24.47
N ARG A 317 1.05 -7.67 -24.20
CA ARG A 317 2.13 -8.19 -25.06
C ARG A 317 1.65 -9.19 -26.11
N GLY A 318 0.37 -9.58 -26.07
CA GLY A 318 -0.19 -10.57 -27.00
C GLY A 318 0.35 -11.98 -26.79
N TRP A 319 0.67 -12.36 -25.54
CA TRP A 319 1.14 -13.71 -25.18
C TRP A 319 -0.02 -14.68 -24.91
N ALA A 320 -1.23 -14.17 -24.72
CA ALA A 320 -2.44 -14.96 -24.39
C ALA A 320 -3.12 -15.51 -25.66
#